data_371d9a333b89d8ebe2a75b4e6a64a841
#
_entry.id   371d9a333b89d8ebe2a75b4e6a64a841
#
_cell.length_a   1.000
_cell.length_b   1.000
_cell.length_c   1.000
_cell.angle_alpha   90.00
_cell.angle_beta   90.00
_cell.angle_gamma   90.00
#
_symmetry.space_group_name_H-M   'P 1'
#
loop_
_entity.id
_entity.type
_entity.pdbx_description
1 polymer ?
#
loop_
_entity_poly.entity_id
_entity_poly.type
_entity_poly.pdbx_seq_one_letter_code
_entity_poly.pdbx_strand_id
1 'polypeptide(L)'
;MKLRSSMSRLAAILVSVALVGVACSKGSGASQSGSVTFLTFQGSLLPEAIKPFTDANPDLKLQASTFTTQDEAVAKLQAGFKADVVYACLTDTQRLVSGGLVQPIDTSRISSWDTLFPYFKNSAQIRVDNKVYMVPAFGGTTGLIYNPDKIPTGVTSFRQLLEDPALKGKVAIEDNPKYGIAMAALALGFKDPYDLTDADLAQVKQWYIQNKSQIRAFYSDESEFFDLYKSGDIVAGFGYKGYDVGLAKQGASVTFAPASEGALTWTCGYSIGANAQNLDGAYSLLDWFLSPQAQTVYATKLNQMATNQATLGTLPQSVIEEIGLADPAQLDTSIPTQIPANYDQWQKIWQEITSA
;
A
#
# COMPACT_ATOMS: atom_id res chain seq x y z
N MET A 1 44.08 81.06 -17.39
CA MET A 1 44.52 81.26 -18.82
C MET A 1 43.89 80.17 -19.64
N LYS A 2 42.80 80.54 -20.36
CA LYS A 2 42.53 80.34 -21.81
C LYS A 2 42.98 78.98 -22.35
N LEU A 3 42.24 78.22 -23.13
CA LEU A 3 41.19 78.39 -24.17
C LEU A 3 40.52 77.04 -24.41
N ARG A 4 39.23 76.90 -24.53
CA ARG A 4 38.35 76.83 -25.72
C ARG A 4 38.83 75.92 -26.87
N SER A 5 38.04 74.89 -27.21
CA SER A 5 37.20 74.80 -28.41
C SER A 5 36.80 73.33 -28.62
N SER A 6 35.76 72.92 -29.04
CA SER A 6 34.60 73.16 -29.86
C SER A 6 34.25 71.88 -30.58
N MET A 7 33.00 71.52 -30.40
CA MET A 7 32.04 70.79 -31.28
C MET A 7 32.57 69.94 -32.47
N SER A 8 32.05 68.73 -32.59
CA SER A 8 31.31 68.33 -33.80
C SER A 8 30.41 67.11 -33.50
N ARG A 9 29.14 67.25 -33.88
CA ARG A 9 28.08 66.26 -33.87
C ARG A 9 28.22 65.33 -35.06
N LEU A 10 28.10 64.02 -34.87
CA LEU A 10 27.67 63.13 -35.95
C LEU A 10 26.65 62.11 -35.34
N ALA A 11 25.44 62.25 -35.86
CA ALA A 11 24.35 61.33 -35.59
C ALA A 11 24.55 60.09 -36.41
N ALA A 12 24.59 58.91 -35.76
CA ALA A 12 24.51 57.61 -36.43
C ALA A 12 23.17 56.98 -36.02
N ILE A 13 22.29 56.85 -37.02
CA ILE A 13 21.01 56.14 -36.89
C ILE A 13 21.33 54.63 -36.92
N LEU A 14 21.10 53.95 -35.80
CA LEU A 14 21.10 52.49 -35.72
C LEU A 14 19.68 51.98 -35.87
N VAL A 15 19.39 51.35 -37.01
CA VAL A 15 18.16 50.59 -37.28
C VAL A 15 18.26 49.29 -36.51
N SER A 16 17.45 49.17 -35.45
CA SER A 16 17.29 47.93 -34.70
C SER A 16 16.29 47.03 -35.42
N VAL A 17 16.78 45.98 -36.06
CA VAL A 17 15.95 44.88 -36.56
C VAL A 17 15.57 44.00 -35.37
N ALA A 18 14.31 44.08 -34.92
CA ALA A 18 13.74 43.15 -33.95
C ALA A 18 13.50 41.79 -34.62
N LEU A 19 14.36 40.84 -34.38
CA LEU A 19 14.09 39.44 -34.66
C LEU A 19 13.09 38.93 -33.61
N VAL A 20 11.85 38.78 -33.97
CA VAL A 20 10.84 38.05 -33.20
C VAL A 20 11.15 36.58 -33.38
N GLY A 21 11.92 36.05 -32.46
CA GLY A 21 12.09 34.62 -32.30
C GLY A 21 10.83 33.99 -31.69
N VAL A 22 10.06 33.29 -32.53
CA VAL A 22 9.00 32.40 -32.06
C VAL A 22 9.69 31.25 -31.33
N ALA A 23 9.82 31.36 -29.99
CA ALA A 23 10.19 30.27 -29.15
C ALA A 23 8.99 29.31 -29.06
N CYS A 24 9.03 28.22 -29.83
CA CYS A 24 8.24 27.06 -29.54
C CYS A 24 8.69 26.55 -28.14
N SER A 25 7.91 26.86 -27.11
CA SER A 25 8.09 26.23 -25.81
C SER A 25 7.68 24.75 -25.93
N LYS A 26 8.65 23.91 -26.32
CA LYS A 26 8.60 22.53 -25.86
C LYS A 26 8.72 22.62 -24.35
N GLY A 27 7.70 22.13 -23.64
CA GLY A 27 7.75 21.99 -22.19
C GLY A 27 8.98 21.18 -21.81
N SER A 28 10.07 21.88 -21.50
CA SER A 28 11.23 21.29 -20.84
C SER A 28 10.79 21.00 -19.42
N GLY A 29 10.44 19.74 -19.13
CA GLY A 29 10.45 19.28 -17.77
C GLY A 29 11.81 19.66 -17.18
N ALA A 30 11.81 20.48 -16.13
CA ALA A 30 13.04 20.84 -15.45
C ALA A 30 13.71 19.53 -15.04
N SER A 31 14.95 19.30 -15.49
CA SER A 31 15.76 18.15 -15.06
C SER A 31 15.87 18.21 -13.55
N GLN A 32 15.31 17.21 -12.85
CA GLN A 32 15.37 17.16 -11.41
C GLN A 32 16.77 16.73 -11.01
N SER A 33 17.36 17.41 -10.04
CA SER A 33 18.74 17.17 -9.62
C SER A 33 18.84 17.02 -8.10
N GLY A 34 19.96 16.52 -7.63
CA GLY A 34 20.25 16.35 -6.22
C GLY A 34 20.04 14.93 -5.72
N SER A 35 19.76 14.78 -4.43
CA SER A 35 19.53 13.48 -3.80
C SER A 35 18.12 13.39 -3.24
N VAL A 36 17.47 12.24 -3.42
CA VAL A 36 16.21 11.88 -2.76
C VAL A 36 16.47 10.73 -1.81
N THR A 37 16.22 10.95 -0.54
CA THR A 37 16.32 9.93 0.50
C THR A 37 14.97 9.22 0.63
N PHE A 38 14.97 7.92 0.35
CA PHE A 38 13.78 7.09 0.34
C PHE A 38 13.83 6.05 1.45
N LEU A 39 12.96 6.21 2.46
CA LEU A 39 12.78 5.23 3.53
C LEU A 39 11.66 4.26 3.15
N THR A 40 12.00 3.00 2.87
CA THR A 40 11.07 2.04 2.30
C THR A 40 11.11 0.68 2.99
N PHE A 41 9.98 -0.05 2.90
CA PHE A 41 9.94 -1.45 3.30
C PHE A 41 10.87 -2.29 2.40
N GLN A 42 11.67 -3.16 3.02
CA GLN A 42 12.70 -3.94 2.33
C GLN A 42 12.13 -4.72 1.13
N GLY A 43 10.97 -5.35 1.27
CA GLY A 43 10.33 -6.13 0.21
C GLY A 43 9.77 -5.31 -0.96
N SER A 44 9.65 -3.99 -0.81
CA SER A 44 9.13 -3.09 -1.87
C SER A 44 10.22 -2.44 -2.71
N LEU A 45 11.50 -2.66 -2.39
CA LEU A 45 12.63 -2.10 -3.14
C LEU A 45 13.02 -3.02 -4.29
N LEU A 46 12.23 -2.99 -5.38
CA LEU A 46 12.47 -3.79 -6.58
C LEU A 46 13.36 -3.04 -7.57
N PRO A 47 14.50 -3.62 -8.01
CA PRO A 47 15.35 -3.02 -9.04
C PRO A 47 14.56 -2.70 -10.33
N GLU A 48 13.65 -3.57 -10.74
CA GLU A 48 12.82 -3.40 -11.93
C GLU A 48 11.86 -2.21 -11.84
N ALA A 49 11.43 -1.84 -10.64
CA ALA A 49 10.62 -0.65 -10.41
C ALA A 49 11.48 0.62 -10.25
N ILE A 50 12.67 0.50 -9.71
CA ILE A 50 13.54 1.65 -9.41
C ILE A 50 14.40 2.06 -10.60
N LYS A 51 14.97 1.11 -11.34
CA LYS A 51 15.89 1.40 -12.43
C LYS A 51 15.30 2.28 -13.52
N PRO A 52 14.06 2.08 -14.03
CA PRO A 52 13.50 2.98 -15.04
C PRO A 52 13.35 4.42 -14.56
N PHE A 53 13.04 4.62 -13.28
CA PHE A 53 12.99 5.96 -12.68
C PHE A 53 14.37 6.62 -12.66
N THR A 54 15.40 5.92 -12.21
CA THR A 54 16.76 6.46 -12.14
C THR A 54 17.36 6.71 -13.52
N ASP A 55 17.08 5.84 -14.50
CA ASP A 55 17.52 6.03 -15.88
C ASP A 55 16.87 7.28 -16.53
N ALA A 56 15.57 7.55 -16.19
CA ALA A 56 14.87 8.73 -16.68
C ALA A 56 15.29 10.03 -15.95
N ASN A 57 15.90 9.92 -14.77
CA ASN A 57 16.33 11.04 -13.94
C ASN A 57 17.83 10.93 -13.55
N PRO A 58 18.76 10.98 -14.52
CA PRO A 58 20.17 10.70 -14.28
C PRO A 58 20.86 11.69 -13.33
N ASP A 59 20.30 12.91 -13.21
CA ASP A 59 20.81 13.95 -12.29
C ASP A 59 20.24 13.81 -10.86
N LEU A 60 19.34 12.86 -10.62
CA LEU A 60 18.69 12.61 -9.34
C LEU A 60 19.25 11.33 -8.72
N LYS A 61 19.96 11.45 -7.58
CA LYS A 61 20.46 10.29 -6.84
C LYS A 61 19.42 9.78 -5.87
N LEU A 62 18.91 8.56 -6.09
CA LEU A 62 18.03 7.90 -5.13
C LEU A 62 18.85 7.18 -4.06
N GLN A 63 18.66 7.57 -2.79
CA GLN A 63 19.30 6.96 -1.62
C GLN A 63 18.26 6.20 -0.82
N ALA A 64 18.17 4.88 -1.03
CA ALA A 64 17.24 4.05 -0.29
C ALA A 64 17.81 3.63 1.07
N SER A 65 16.99 3.76 2.10
CA SER A 65 17.16 3.15 3.42
C SER A 65 15.98 2.23 3.68
N THR A 66 16.23 1.01 4.13
CA THR A 66 15.16 0.03 4.32
C THR A 66 14.83 -0.19 5.78
N PHE A 67 13.62 -0.71 6.01
CA PHE A 67 13.14 -1.22 7.29
C PHE A 67 12.36 -2.52 7.08
N THR A 68 12.16 -3.27 8.15
CA THR A 68 11.43 -4.54 8.14
C THR A 68 10.06 -4.45 8.82
N THR A 69 9.86 -3.48 9.71
CA THR A 69 8.59 -3.22 10.39
C THR A 69 8.25 -1.74 10.38
N GLN A 70 6.97 -1.40 10.40
CA GLN A 70 6.53 0.01 10.48
C GLN A 70 7.02 0.70 11.75
N ASP A 71 7.12 -0.04 12.86
CA ASP A 71 7.67 0.51 14.11
C ASP A 71 9.15 0.92 13.97
N GLU A 72 9.94 0.15 13.22
CA GLU A 72 11.31 0.55 12.88
C GLU A 72 11.35 1.84 12.06
N ALA A 73 10.46 1.99 11.07
CA ALA A 73 10.38 3.20 10.26
C ALA A 73 10.04 4.43 11.13
N VAL A 74 9.02 4.30 11.98
CA VAL A 74 8.62 5.36 12.92
C VAL A 74 9.76 5.71 13.88
N ALA A 75 10.43 4.72 14.45
CA ALA A 75 11.57 4.94 15.36
C ALA A 75 12.73 5.67 14.66
N LYS A 76 13.07 5.30 13.42
CA LYS A 76 14.09 5.99 12.62
C LYS A 76 13.73 7.47 12.41
N LEU A 77 12.48 7.76 12.02
CA LEU A 77 12.02 9.12 11.79
C LEU A 77 12.03 9.94 13.10
N GLN A 78 11.57 9.37 14.22
CA GLN A 78 11.60 10.00 15.55
C GLN A 78 13.03 10.27 16.04
N ALA A 79 13.99 9.40 15.67
CA ALA A 79 15.40 9.60 15.95
C ALA A 79 16.06 10.65 15.04
N GLY A 80 15.29 11.30 14.15
CA GLY A 80 15.75 12.41 13.31
C GLY A 80 16.28 11.98 11.94
N PHE A 81 16.02 10.73 11.50
CA PHE A 81 16.32 10.33 10.13
C PHE A 81 15.53 11.20 9.14
N LYS A 82 16.24 11.81 8.19
CA LYS A 82 15.64 12.69 7.19
C LYS A 82 15.32 11.90 5.95
N ALA A 83 14.05 11.66 5.72
CA ALA A 83 13.55 11.05 4.50
C ALA A 83 12.78 12.07 3.68
N ASP A 84 13.01 12.09 2.36
CA ASP A 84 12.16 12.84 1.43
C ASP A 84 10.87 12.08 1.15
N VAL A 85 10.98 10.76 0.94
CA VAL A 85 9.85 9.86 0.71
C VAL A 85 9.87 8.75 1.75
N VAL A 86 8.70 8.45 2.32
CA VAL A 86 8.51 7.45 3.36
C VAL A 86 7.44 6.46 2.90
N TYR A 87 7.76 5.18 2.88
CA TYR A 87 6.76 4.12 2.72
C TYR A 87 5.84 4.10 3.94
N ALA A 88 4.54 4.05 3.72
CA ALA A 88 3.52 3.99 4.76
C ALA A 88 2.35 3.11 4.31
N CYS A 89 1.67 2.47 5.25
CA CYS A 89 0.37 1.86 5.01
C CYS A 89 -0.75 2.72 5.61
N LEU A 90 -2.00 2.52 5.18
CA LEU A 90 -3.16 3.26 5.70
C LEU A 90 -3.21 3.24 7.22
N THR A 91 -2.90 2.09 7.82
CA THR A 91 -2.87 1.90 9.28
C THR A 91 -1.87 2.79 10.01
N ASP A 92 -0.84 3.29 9.34
CA ASP A 92 0.23 4.07 9.96
C ASP A 92 0.12 5.56 9.69
N THR A 93 -0.72 5.97 8.73
CA THR A 93 -0.81 7.38 8.30
C THR A 93 -1.14 8.31 9.47
N GLN A 94 -2.14 7.98 10.28
CA GLN A 94 -2.53 8.80 11.44
C GLN A 94 -1.38 8.93 12.47
N ARG A 95 -0.66 7.84 12.72
CA ARG A 95 0.49 7.82 13.63
C ARG A 95 1.64 8.69 13.11
N LEU A 96 1.93 8.62 11.82
CA LEU A 96 2.96 9.45 11.20
C LEU A 96 2.59 10.93 11.24
N VAL A 97 1.32 11.27 11.00
CA VAL A 97 0.82 12.65 11.04
C VAL A 97 0.84 13.20 12.47
N SER A 98 0.28 12.45 13.44
CA SER A 98 0.24 12.89 14.85
C SER A 98 1.64 13.03 15.47
N GLY A 99 2.59 12.22 15.00
CA GLY A 99 4.00 12.33 15.36
C GLY A 99 4.76 13.49 14.68
N GLY A 100 4.12 14.23 13.76
CA GLY A 100 4.78 15.29 12.99
C GLY A 100 5.89 14.76 12.07
N LEU A 101 5.81 13.50 11.64
CA LEU A 101 6.86 12.81 10.89
C LEU A 101 6.71 12.94 9.37
N VAL A 102 5.53 13.32 8.91
CA VAL A 102 5.20 13.53 7.50
C VAL A 102 4.47 14.86 7.31
N GLN A 103 4.48 15.38 6.07
CA GLN A 103 3.83 16.64 5.71
C GLN A 103 2.72 16.42 4.69
N PRO A 104 1.77 17.38 4.54
CA PRO A 104 0.73 17.32 3.53
C PRO A 104 1.30 17.25 2.12
N ILE A 105 0.61 16.50 1.27
CA ILE A 105 0.94 16.31 -0.14
C ILE A 105 0.01 17.17 -1.00
N ASP A 106 0.60 17.99 -1.85
CA ASP A 106 -0.12 18.71 -2.91
C ASP A 106 -0.36 17.77 -4.09
N THR A 107 -1.56 17.20 -4.15
CA THR A 107 -1.92 16.22 -5.18
C THR A 107 -1.96 16.81 -6.60
N SER A 108 -2.02 18.13 -6.76
CA SER A 108 -1.95 18.79 -8.08
C SER A 108 -0.58 18.62 -8.75
N ARG A 109 0.45 18.27 -7.97
CA ARG A 109 1.81 18.01 -8.45
C ARG A 109 2.03 16.56 -8.88
N ILE A 110 1.02 15.71 -8.78
CA ILE A 110 1.08 14.27 -9.11
C ILE A 110 0.17 14.03 -10.32
N SER A 111 0.77 13.84 -11.48
CA SER A 111 0.03 13.71 -12.75
C SER A 111 -0.86 12.46 -12.77
N SER A 112 -0.44 11.39 -12.09
CA SER A 112 -1.17 10.13 -12.01
C SER A 112 -2.31 10.14 -10.96
N TRP A 113 -2.46 11.23 -10.18
CA TRP A 113 -3.44 11.28 -9.09
C TRP A 113 -4.88 11.06 -9.54
N ASP A 114 -5.27 11.67 -10.67
CA ASP A 114 -6.65 11.59 -11.16
C ASP A 114 -7.00 10.25 -11.83
N THR A 115 -6.00 9.45 -12.13
CA THR A 115 -6.17 8.10 -12.69
C THR A 115 -6.28 7.00 -11.63
N LEU A 116 -6.16 7.33 -10.34
CA LEU A 116 -6.37 6.37 -9.26
C LEU A 116 -7.82 5.92 -9.18
N PHE A 117 -8.06 4.67 -8.78
CA PHE A 117 -9.41 4.22 -8.44
C PHE A 117 -10.02 5.10 -7.35
N PRO A 118 -11.32 5.47 -7.46
CA PRO A 118 -12.00 6.29 -6.46
C PRO A 118 -11.88 5.74 -5.04
N TYR A 119 -11.92 4.43 -4.88
CA TYR A 119 -11.74 3.73 -3.62
C TYR A 119 -10.45 4.18 -2.88
N PHE A 120 -9.31 4.17 -3.56
CA PHE A 120 -8.03 4.57 -2.97
C PHE A 120 -7.91 6.08 -2.84
N LYS A 121 -8.26 6.82 -3.91
CA LYS A 121 -8.15 8.28 -3.95
C LYS A 121 -9.00 8.98 -2.89
N ASN A 122 -10.19 8.46 -2.60
CA ASN A 122 -11.14 9.05 -1.68
C ASN A 122 -11.09 8.47 -0.26
N SER A 123 -10.19 7.52 0.02
CA SER A 123 -10.04 6.95 1.36
C SER A 123 -9.86 8.05 2.41
N ALA A 124 -10.64 7.99 3.48
CA ALA A 124 -10.49 8.89 4.63
C ALA A 124 -9.15 8.68 5.34
N GLN A 125 -8.60 7.46 5.28
CA GLN A 125 -7.39 7.09 6.01
C GLN A 125 -6.10 7.72 5.45
N ILE A 126 -6.12 8.19 4.18
CA ILE A 126 -4.97 8.94 3.62
C ILE A 126 -4.98 10.42 4.01
N ARG A 127 -6.02 10.87 4.76
CA ARG A 127 -6.27 12.28 5.07
C ARG A 127 -6.31 12.55 6.56
N VAL A 128 -5.83 13.75 6.92
CA VAL A 128 -6.04 14.38 8.21
C VAL A 128 -6.43 15.83 7.95
N ASP A 129 -7.50 16.32 8.56
CA ASP A 129 -8.03 17.67 8.35
C ASP A 129 -8.19 18.04 6.86
N ASN A 130 -8.74 17.12 6.07
CA ASN A 130 -8.92 17.24 4.62
C ASN A 130 -7.63 17.36 3.78
N LYS A 131 -6.45 17.23 4.37
CA LYS A 131 -5.17 17.22 3.66
C LYS A 131 -4.72 15.79 3.42
N VAL A 132 -4.22 15.51 2.23
CA VAL A 132 -3.65 14.21 1.86
C VAL A 132 -2.24 14.10 2.45
N TYR A 133 -1.94 12.98 3.11
CA TYR A 133 -0.62 12.69 3.70
C TYR A 133 0.04 11.44 3.14
N MET A 134 -0.72 10.61 2.42
CA MET A 134 -0.21 9.41 1.78
C MET A 134 -0.79 9.28 0.38
N VAL A 135 0.04 8.92 -0.59
CA VAL A 135 -0.42 8.49 -1.92
C VAL A 135 -0.50 6.97 -1.94
N PRO A 136 -1.68 6.38 -2.21
CA PRO A 136 -1.84 4.93 -2.24
C PRO A 136 -1.22 4.37 -3.54
N ALA A 137 -0.23 3.51 -3.43
CA ALA A 137 0.51 2.99 -4.58
C ALA A 137 0.18 1.53 -4.91
N PHE A 138 -0.18 0.73 -3.91
CA PHE A 138 -0.55 -0.67 -4.08
C PHE A 138 -1.38 -1.15 -2.89
N GLY A 139 -2.04 -2.28 -3.08
CA GLY A 139 -2.88 -2.88 -2.06
C GLY A 139 -3.12 -4.36 -2.31
N GLY A 140 -4.09 -4.89 -1.61
CA GLY A 140 -4.56 -6.25 -1.79
C GLY A 140 -5.78 -6.54 -0.93
N THR A 141 -6.38 -7.71 -1.17
CA THR A 141 -7.51 -8.20 -0.40
C THR A 141 -7.11 -9.42 0.41
N THR A 142 -7.79 -9.63 1.52
CA THR A 142 -7.74 -10.87 2.30
C THR A 142 -9.00 -11.67 2.06
N GLY A 143 -8.92 -12.97 2.33
CA GLY A 143 -10.05 -13.88 2.16
C GLY A 143 -9.72 -15.29 2.64
N LEU A 144 -10.36 -16.23 2.00
CA LEU A 144 -10.29 -17.64 2.31
C LEU A 144 -9.35 -18.33 1.33
N ILE A 145 -8.32 -18.99 1.85
CA ILE A 145 -7.43 -19.88 1.09
C ILE A 145 -7.82 -21.31 1.42
N TYR A 146 -8.07 -22.14 0.42
CA TYR A 146 -8.40 -23.55 0.68
C TYR A 146 -7.96 -24.49 -0.45
N ASN A 147 -7.83 -25.77 -0.11
CA ASN A 147 -7.50 -26.83 -1.05
C ASN A 147 -8.80 -27.40 -1.66
N PRO A 148 -9.08 -27.17 -2.96
CA PRO A 148 -10.32 -27.65 -3.58
C PRO A 148 -10.41 -29.17 -3.71
N ASP A 149 -9.28 -29.90 -3.72
CA ASP A 149 -9.29 -31.35 -3.75
C ASP A 149 -9.70 -31.97 -2.41
N LYS A 150 -9.47 -31.23 -1.32
CA LYS A 150 -9.84 -31.63 0.05
C LYS A 150 -11.20 -31.09 0.48
N ILE A 151 -11.60 -29.95 -0.09
CA ILE A 151 -12.85 -29.25 0.21
C ILE A 151 -13.57 -28.94 -1.13
N PRO A 152 -14.12 -29.97 -1.82
CA PRO A 152 -14.78 -29.77 -3.12
C PRO A 152 -15.98 -28.81 -3.08
N THR A 153 -16.62 -28.67 -1.94
CA THR A 153 -17.74 -27.73 -1.71
C THR A 153 -17.29 -26.28 -1.56
N GLY A 154 -15.98 -26.06 -1.41
CA GLY A 154 -15.40 -24.76 -1.13
C GLY A 154 -15.60 -24.27 0.30
N VAL A 155 -14.92 -23.16 0.61
CA VAL A 155 -15.14 -22.37 1.83
C VAL A 155 -15.58 -20.99 1.38
N THR A 156 -16.71 -20.49 1.88
CA THR A 156 -17.35 -19.27 1.38
C THR A 156 -17.53 -18.19 2.45
N SER A 157 -17.25 -18.50 3.73
CA SER A 157 -17.46 -17.56 4.83
C SER A 157 -16.41 -17.74 5.93
N PHE A 158 -16.13 -16.66 6.66
CA PHE A 158 -15.28 -16.72 7.86
C PHE A 158 -15.91 -17.58 8.95
N ARG A 159 -17.25 -17.55 9.03
CA ARG A 159 -17.99 -18.41 9.97
C ARG A 159 -17.76 -19.87 9.64
N GLN A 160 -17.91 -20.29 8.37
CA GLN A 160 -17.64 -21.66 7.95
C GLN A 160 -16.21 -22.09 8.25
N LEU A 161 -15.24 -21.21 8.07
CA LEU A 161 -13.83 -21.52 8.34
C LEU A 161 -13.59 -22.03 9.76
N LEU A 162 -14.32 -21.51 10.76
CA LEU A 162 -14.13 -21.86 12.17
C LEU A 162 -15.29 -22.66 12.78
N GLU A 163 -16.41 -22.87 12.07
CA GLU A 163 -17.55 -23.63 12.61
C GLU A 163 -17.82 -24.95 11.86
N ASP A 164 -17.22 -25.15 10.66
CA ASP A 164 -17.42 -26.40 9.91
C ASP A 164 -16.63 -27.55 10.55
N PRO A 165 -17.30 -28.60 11.08
CA PRO A 165 -16.64 -29.73 11.72
C PRO A 165 -15.65 -30.47 10.79
N ALA A 166 -15.84 -30.39 9.46
CA ALA A 166 -14.94 -31.01 8.49
C ALA A 166 -13.55 -30.37 8.45
N LEU A 167 -13.42 -29.13 8.95
CA LEU A 167 -12.16 -28.38 9.01
C LEU A 167 -11.44 -28.51 10.36
N LYS A 168 -11.93 -29.34 11.26
CA LYS A 168 -11.38 -29.46 12.61
C LYS A 168 -9.88 -29.76 12.65
N GLY A 169 -9.10 -28.88 13.27
CA GLY A 169 -7.66 -29.00 13.39
C GLY A 169 -6.90 -28.81 12.07
N LYS A 170 -7.53 -28.16 11.06
CA LYS A 170 -7.00 -27.99 9.71
C LYS A 170 -7.02 -26.56 9.18
N VAL A 171 -7.22 -25.60 10.07
CA VAL A 171 -7.33 -24.18 9.72
C VAL A 171 -6.13 -23.40 10.26
N ALA A 172 -5.61 -22.44 9.49
CA ALA A 172 -4.67 -21.44 9.97
C ALA A 172 -5.26 -20.03 9.89
N ILE A 173 -4.95 -19.23 10.91
CA ILE A 173 -5.32 -17.81 11.00
C ILE A 173 -4.04 -17.01 11.20
N GLU A 174 -3.92 -15.84 10.61
CA GLU A 174 -2.77 -14.96 10.82
C GLU A 174 -2.71 -14.49 12.29
N ASP A 175 -1.53 -14.55 12.89
CA ASP A 175 -1.28 -14.01 14.23
C ASP A 175 -1.20 -12.48 14.17
N ASN A 176 -2.33 -11.86 13.88
CA ASN A 176 -2.46 -10.42 13.71
C ASN A 176 -3.82 -9.94 14.22
N PRO A 177 -3.88 -9.21 15.36
CA PRO A 177 -5.14 -8.79 15.95
C PRO A 177 -6.02 -7.97 15.01
N LYS A 178 -5.44 -7.14 14.13
CA LYS A 178 -6.21 -6.31 13.18
C LYS A 178 -7.05 -7.14 12.21
N TYR A 179 -6.51 -8.27 11.76
CA TYR A 179 -7.21 -9.16 10.84
C TYR A 179 -8.01 -10.23 11.57
N GLY A 180 -7.41 -10.88 12.58
CA GLY A 180 -8.07 -11.97 13.29
C GLY A 180 -9.34 -11.51 14.00
N ILE A 181 -9.30 -10.39 14.72
CA ILE A 181 -10.48 -9.85 15.41
C ILE A 181 -11.51 -9.32 14.40
N ALA A 182 -11.07 -8.58 13.36
CA ALA A 182 -12.00 -8.06 12.35
C ALA A 182 -12.69 -9.19 11.56
N MET A 183 -11.96 -10.25 11.20
CA MET A 183 -12.53 -11.45 10.58
C MET A 183 -13.62 -12.07 11.47
N ALA A 184 -13.34 -12.24 12.75
CA ALA A 184 -14.32 -12.79 13.69
C ALA A 184 -15.52 -11.88 13.91
N ALA A 185 -15.29 -10.56 13.97
CA ALA A 185 -16.37 -9.58 14.06
C ALA A 185 -17.31 -9.69 12.86
N LEU A 186 -16.78 -9.79 11.66
CA LEU A 186 -17.57 -10.02 10.44
C LEU A 186 -18.32 -11.36 10.50
N ALA A 187 -17.68 -12.44 10.92
CA ALA A 187 -18.31 -13.74 11.10
C ALA A 187 -19.48 -13.69 12.10
N LEU A 188 -19.39 -12.85 13.12
CA LEU A 188 -20.43 -12.63 14.13
C LEU A 188 -21.52 -11.64 13.65
N GLY A 189 -21.33 -10.99 12.51
CA GLY A 189 -22.33 -10.09 11.91
C GLY A 189 -22.22 -8.64 12.37
N PHE A 190 -21.10 -8.21 12.95
CA PHE A 190 -20.86 -6.79 13.25
C PHE A 190 -20.70 -6.01 11.94
N LYS A 191 -21.36 -4.85 11.84
CA LYS A 191 -21.36 -4.03 10.61
C LYS A 191 -20.02 -3.33 10.37
N ASP A 192 -19.44 -2.79 11.43
CA ASP A 192 -18.10 -2.21 11.40
C ASP A 192 -17.18 -3.09 12.25
N PRO A 193 -16.29 -3.86 11.62
CA PRO A 193 -15.42 -4.76 12.35
C PRO A 193 -14.31 -4.05 13.13
N TYR A 194 -14.17 -2.72 13.00
CA TYR A 194 -13.16 -1.91 13.69
C TYR A 194 -13.73 -0.97 14.76
N ASP A 195 -15.07 -0.86 14.89
CA ASP A 195 -15.75 -0.10 15.95
C ASP A 195 -16.38 -1.07 16.95
N LEU A 196 -15.55 -1.77 17.72
CA LEU A 196 -15.96 -2.79 18.68
C LEU A 196 -15.82 -2.28 20.11
N THR A 197 -16.90 -2.43 20.88
CA THR A 197 -16.89 -2.19 22.33
C THR A 197 -16.18 -3.34 23.07
N ASP A 198 -15.88 -3.15 24.36
CA ASP A 198 -15.32 -4.24 25.21
C ASP A 198 -16.25 -5.46 25.27
N ALA A 199 -17.59 -5.25 25.22
CA ALA A 199 -18.57 -6.33 25.18
C ALA A 199 -18.51 -7.09 23.85
N ASP A 200 -18.30 -6.42 22.74
CA ASP A 200 -18.15 -7.02 21.41
C ASP A 200 -16.85 -7.82 21.34
N LEU A 201 -15.76 -7.24 21.84
CA LEU A 201 -14.45 -7.94 21.94
C LEU A 201 -14.55 -9.19 22.81
N ALA A 202 -15.34 -9.17 23.89
CA ALA A 202 -15.59 -10.36 24.71
C ALA A 202 -16.35 -11.44 23.93
N GLN A 203 -17.31 -11.07 23.05
CA GLN A 203 -18.01 -12.01 22.15
C GLN A 203 -17.05 -12.62 21.14
N VAL A 204 -16.17 -11.81 20.50
CA VAL A 204 -15.13 -12.28 19.58
C VAL A 204 -14.23 -13.30 20.29
N LYS A 205 -13.73 -12.98 21.48
CA LYS A 205 -12.90 -13.90 22.26
C LYS A 205 -13.64 -15.22 22.55
N GLN A 206 -14.88 -15.13 23.01
CA GLN A 206 -15.69 -16.32 23.33
C GLN A 206 -15.87 -17.20 22.09
N TRP A 207 -16.13 -16.62 20.92
CA TRP A 207 -16.28 -17.35 19.67
C TRP A 207 -15.00 -18.09 19.27
N TYR A 208 -13.83 -17.45 19.39
CA TYR A 208 -12.54 -18.12 19.16
C TYR A 208 -12.29 -19.27 20.12
N ILE A 209 -12.57 -19.09 21.41
CA ILE A 209 -12.38 -20.14 22.43
C ILE A 209 -13.29 -21.34 22.14
N GLN A 210 -14.55 -21.11 21.77
CA GLN A 210 -15.49 -22.18 21.43
C GLN A 210 -15.07 -22.96 20.19
N ASN A 211 -14.44 -22.28 19.22
CA ASN A 211 -14.05 -22.86 17.94
C ASN A 211 -12.54 -23.16 17.86
N LYS A 212 -11.79 -23.05 18.94
CA LYS A 212 -10.34 -23.22 18.93
C LYS A 212 -9.88 -24.56 18.37
N SER A 213 -10.67 -25.62 18.56
CA SER A 213 -10.37 -26.94 18.03
C SER A 213 -10.32 -27.02 16.49
N GLN A 214 -10.80 -26.00 15.78
CA GLN A 214 -10.69 -25.88 14.32
C GLN A 214 -9.28 -25.43 13.92
N ILE A 215 -8.66 -24.60 14.75
CA ILE A 215 -7.40 -23.91 14.43
C ILE A 215 -6.23 -24.86 14.70
N ARG A 216 -5.43 -25.09 13.64
CA ARG A 216 -4.16 -25.81 13.69
C ARG A 216 -3.01 -24.90 14.11
N ALA A 217 -3.01 -23.66 13.62
CA ALA A 217 -1.96 -22.68 13.88
C ALA A 217 -2.46 -21.25 13.76
N PHE A 218 -1.87 -20.37 14.57
CA PHE A 218 -1.79 -18.94 14.29
C PHE A 218 -0.44 -18.70 13.63
N TYR A 219 -0.42 -18.37 12.33
CA TYR A 219 0.81 -18.22 11.56
C TYR A 219 1.33 -16.79 11.57
N SER A 220 2.64 -16.61 11.51
CA SER A 220 3.30 -15.31 11.63
C SER A 220 3.63 -14.66 10.27
N ASP A 221 3.84 -15.47 9.23
CA ASP A 221 4.23 -15.00 7.90
C ASP A 221 3.79 -15.94 6.77
N GLU A 222 3.94 -15.47 5.53
CA GLU A 222 3.57 -16.22 4.33
C GLU A 222 4.30 -17.58 4.23
N SER A 223 5.58 -17.62 4.60
CA SER A 223 6.38 -18.84 4.48
C SER A 223 5.85 -19.93 5.40
N GLU A 224 5.51 -19.57 6.64
CA GLU A 224 4.90 -20.49 7.60
C GLU A 224 3.54 -20.99 7.12
N PHE A 225 2.68 -20.09 6.58
CA PHE A 225 1.41 -20.50 5.99
C PHE A 225 1.61 -21.50 4.84
N PHE A 226 2.56 -21.23 3.96
CA PHE A 226 2.84 -22.11 2.81
C PHE A 226 3.37 -23.47 3.24
N ASP A 227 4.22 -23.53 4.26
CA ASP A 227 4.75 -24.80 4.75
C ASP A 227 3.66 -25.64 5.42
N LEU A 228 2.79 -25.04 6.22
CA LEU A 228 1.62 -25.71 6.83
C LEU A 228 0.66 -26.22 5.76
N TYR A 229 0.46 -25.47 4.67
CA TYR A 229 -0.44 -25.82 3.59
C TYR A 229 0.13 -26.99 2.75
N LYS A 230 1.40 -26.91 2.37
CA LYS A 230 2.08 -27.94 1.57
C LYS A 230 2.28 -29.26 2.32
N SER A 231 2.53 -29.19 3.62
CA SER A 231 2.60 -30.39 4.46
C SER A 231 1.23 -31.10 4.63
N GLY A 232 0.13 -30.38 4.36
CA GLY A 232 -1.23 -30.85 4.63
C GLY A 232 -1.64 -30.76 6.11
N ASP A 233 -0.87 -30.05 6.92
CA ASP A 233 -1.24 -29.71 8.29
C ASP A 233 -2.49 -28.84 8.32
N ILE A 234 -2.64 -27.97 7.33
CA ILE A 234 -3.85 -27.21 7.10
C ILE A 234 -4.43 -27.51 5.69
N VAL A 235 -5.72 -27.33 5.54
CA VAL A 235 -6.43 -27.43 4.26
C VAL A 235 -7.18 -26.15 3.92
N ALA A 236 -7.34 -25.25 4.87
CA ALA A 236 -7.94 -23.93 4.69
C ALA A 236 -7.34 -22.92 5.67
N GLY A 237 -7.52 -21.63 5.40
CA GLY A 237 -7.13 -20.56 6.29
C GLY A 237 -7.58 -19.19 5.82
N PHE A 238 -7.44 -18.22 6.70
CA PHE A 238 -7.47 -16.80 6.35
C PHE A 238 -6.13 -16.44 5.72
N GLY A 239 -6.14 -15.72 4.61
CA GLY A 239 -4.90 -15.33 3.93
C GLY A 239 -5.11 -14.20 2.93
N TYR A 240 -4.06 -13.87 2.20
CA TYR A 240 -4.04 -12.77 1.24
C TYR A 240 -4.25 -13.28 -0.19
N LYS A 241 -4.95 -12.48 -1.01
CA LYS A 241 -4.92 -12.70 -2.47
C LYS A 241 -3.45 -12.58 -2.93
N GLY A 242 -3.00 -13.58 -3.66
CA GLY A 242 -1.59 -13.77 -3.98
C GLY A 242 -0.99 -15.01 -3.32
N TYR A 243 -1.51 -15.47 -2.17
CA TYR A 243 -1.11 -16.75 -1.58
C TYR A 243 -1.49 -17.92 -2.48
N ASP A 244 -2.67 -17.84 -3.11
CA ASP A 244 -3.11 -18.80 -4.12
C ASP A 244 -2.13 -18.85 -5.31
N VAL A 245 -1.67 -17.69 -5.79
CA VAL A 245 -0.68 -17.60 -6.87
C VAL A 245 0.66 -18.21 -6.43
N GLY A 246 1.14 -17.86 -5.24
CA GLY A 246 2.40 -18.36 -4.68
C GLY A 246 2.40 -19.87 -4.46
N LEU A 247 1.32 -20.41 -3.90
CA LEU A 247 1.14 -21.85 -3.68
C LEU A 247 0.98 -22.61 -5.00
N ALA A 248 0.20 -22.09 -5.96
CA ALA A 248 0.02 -22.73 -7.29
C ALA A 248 1.35 -22.80 -8.06
N LYS A 249 2.19 -21.75 -8.01
CA LYS A 249 3.54 -21.78 -8.58
C LYS A 249 4.45 -22.86 -7.96
N GLN A 250 4.17 -23.28 -6.73
CA GLN A 250 4.84 -24.40 -6.05
C GLN A 250 4.13 -25.76 -6.25
N GLY A 251 3.14 -25.83 -7.13
CA GLY A 251 2.43 -27.05 -7.50
C GLY A 251 1.30 -27.46 -6.56
N ALA A 252 0.86 -26.60 -5.65
CA ALA A 252 -0.24 -26.89 -4.76
C ALA A 252 -1.60 -26.66 -5.46
N SER A 253 -2.57 -27.54 -5.18
CA SER A 253 -3.98 -27.32 -5.53
C SER A 253 -4.56 -26.31 -4.52
N VAL A 254 -4.94 -25.12 -4.96
CA VAL A 254 -5.33 -24.03 -4.10
C VAL A 254 -6.36 -23.12 -4.76
N THR A 255 -7.25 -22.56 -3.96
CA THR A 255 -8.23 -21.55 -4.38
C THR A 255 -8.23 -20.42 -3.34
N PHE A 256 -8.28 -19.18 -3.84
CA PHE A 256 -8.68 -18.02 -3.06
C PHE A 256 -10.17 -17.73 -3.31
N ALA A 257 -10.92 -17.48 -2.25
CA ALA A 257 -12.30 -17.01 -2.32
C ALA A 257 -12.51 -15.79 -1.41
N PRO A 258 -13.22 -14.74 -1.87
CA PRO A 258 -13.69 -13.70 -0.97
C PRO A 258 -14.68 -14.30 0.02
N ALA A 259 -14.66 -13.83 1.27
CA ALA A 259 -15.66 -14.24 2.25
C ALA A 259 -16.99 -13.54 1.99
N SER A 260 -18.10 -14.25 2.21
CA SER A 260 -19.45 -13.71 2.04
C SER A 260 -19.77 -12.53 2.99
N GLU A 261 -19.07 -12.45 4.12
CA GLU A 261 -19.20 -11.37 5.09
C GLU A 261 -18.51 -10.07 4.65
N GLY A 262 -17.65 -10.13 3.65
CA GLY A 262 -16.89 -9.00 3.11
C GLY A 262 -15.39 -9.26 3.06
N ALA A 263 -14.70 -8.49 2.22
CA ALA A 263 -13.26 -8.57 2.07
C ALA A 263 -12.58 -7.45 2.87
N LEU A 264 -11.62 -7.81 3.71
CA LEU A 264 -10.73 -6.83 4.31
C LEU A 264 -9.63 -6.49 3.30
N THR A 265 -9.34 -5.20 3.14
CA THR A 265 -8.31 -4.72 2.21
C THR A 265 -7.20 -4.01 2.95
N TRP A 266 -5.99 -4.18 2.47
CA TRP A 266 -4.86 -3.39 2.90
C TRP A 266 -4.40 -2.49 1.76
N THR A 267 -3.87 -1.32 2.10
CA THR A 267 -3.30 -0.39 1.13
C THR A 267 -2.06 0.24 1.73
N CYS A 268 -0.99 0.24 0.95
CA CYS A 268 0.24 0.92 1.29
C CYS A 268 0.66 1.85 0.15
N GLY A 269 1.58 2.72 0.43
CA GLY A 269 2.06 3.71 -0.53
C GLY A 269 3.12 4.60 0.08
N TYR A 270 3.07 5.87 -0.22
CA TYR A 270 4.18 6.76 0.13
C TYR A 270 3.70 8.11 0.66
N SER A 271 4.42 8.61 1.64
CA SER A 271 4.27 9.94 2.25
C SER A 271 5.50 10.79 1.97
N ILE A 272 5.38 12.12 2.11
CA ILE A 272 6.52 13.03 2.11
C ILE A 272 6.95 13.26 3.56
N GLY A 273 8.23 13.04 3.86
CA GLY A 273 8.77 13.28 5.20
C GLY A 273 8.64 14.73 5.62
N ALA A 274 8.38 15.00 6.91
CA ALA A 274 8.22 16.35 7.43
C ALA A 274 9.45 17.24 7.20
N ASN A 275 10.64 16.62 7.17
CA ASN A 275 11.92 17.29 6.99
C ASN A 275 12.55 17.01 5.61
N ALA A 276 11.73 16.74 4.59
CA ALA A 276 12.20 16.50 3.23
C ALA A 276 13.11 17.62 2.74
N GLN A 277 14.24 17.25 2.15
CA GLN A 277 15.26 18.18 1.67
C GLN A 277 15.14 18.43 0.16
N ASN A 278 14.52 17.48 -0.58
CA ASN A 278 14.33 17.60 -2.02
C ASN A 278 12.86 17.30 -2.36
N LEU A 279 12.00 18.32 -2.20
CA LEU A 279 10.56 18.18 -2.46
C LEU A 279 10.26 17.87 -3.93
N ASP A 280 10.97 18.48 -4.87
CA ASP A 280 10.73 18.24 -6.29
C ASP A 280 11.06 16.80 -6.67
N GLY A 281 12.18 16.28 -6.17
CA GLY A 281 12.55 14.88 -6.33
C GLY A 281 11.58 13.93 -5.63
N ALA A 282 11.08 14.30 -4.44
CA ALA A 282 10.07 13.52 -3.74
C ALA A 282 8.78 13.40 -4.55
N TYR A 283 8.25 14.50 -5.08
CA TYR A 283 7.05 14.48 -5.93
C TYR A 283 7.25 13.67 -7.21
N SER A 284 8.41 13.76 -7.86
CA SER A 284 8.72 12.91 -9.01
C SER A 284 8.70 11.43 -8.67
N LEU A 285 9.26 11.07 -7.52
CA LEU A 285 9.26 9.68 -7.09
C LEU A 285 7.85 9.19 -6.72
N LEU A 286 7.03 10.04 -6.08
CA LEU A 286 5.63 9.72 -5.82
C LEU A 286 4.84 9.50 -7.11
N ASP A 287 4.97 10.41 -8.07
CA ASP A 287 4.27 10.30 -9.36
C ASP A 287 4.72 9.06 -10.14
N TRP A 288 6.03 8.75 -10.10
CA TRP A 288 6.55 7.52 -10.67
C TRP A 288 5.89 6.27 -10.06
N PHE A 289 5.81 6.15 -8.74
CA PHE A 289 5.20 4.99 -8.08
C PHE A 289 3.70 4.85 -8.38
N LEU A 290 3.01 5.94 -8.70
CA LEU A 290 1.63 5.91 -9.13
C LEU A 290 1.47 5.67 -10.64
N SER A 291 2.55 5.69 -11.42
CA SER A 291 2.49 5.48 -12.86
C SER A 291 2.08 4.03 -13.20
N PRO A 292 1.39 3.81 -14.32
CA PRO A 292 1.07 2.47 -14.80
C PRO A 292 2.31 1.59 -14.97
N GLN A 293 3.44 2.19 -15.37
CA GLN A 293 4.70 1.47 -15.57
C GLN A 293 5.24 0.88 -14.27
N ALA A 294 5.33 1.67 -13.19
CA ALA A 294 5.79 1.19 -11.90
C ALA A 294 4.81 0.18 -11.31
N GLN A 295 3.51 0.46 -11.38
CA GLN A 295 2.49 -0.43 -10.82
C GLN A 295 2.38 -1.77 -11.57
N THR A 296 2.67 -1.80 -12.89
CA THR A 296 2.80 -3.05 -13.63
C THR A 296 3.90 -3.94 -13.05
N VAL A 297 5.02 -3.37 -12.62
CA VAL A 297 6.10 -4.14 -11.98
C VAL A 297 5.63 -4.74 -10.66
N TYR A 298 5.02 -3.95 -9.79
CA TYR A 298 4.51 -4.45 -8.49
C TYR A 298 3.41 -5.50 -8.67
N ALA A 299 2.50 -5.30 -9.62
CA ALA A 299 1.47 -6.27 -9.93
C ALA A 299 2.04 -7.62 -10.41
N THR A 300 3.01 -7.58 -11.33
CA THR A 300 3.57 -8.80 -11.95
C THR A 300 4.61 -9.51 -11.08
N LYS A 301 5.35 -8.78 -10.23
CA LYS A 301 6.43 -9.34 -9.41
C LYS A 301 6.00 -9.71 -8.00
N LEU A 302 5.08 -8.94 -7.42
CA LEU A 302 4.63 -9.12 -6.04
C LEU A 302 3.15 -9.46 -5.91
N ASN A 303 2.44 -9.65 -7.02
CA ASN A 303 0.98 -9.88 -7.06
C ASN A 303 0.20 -8.81 -6.27
N GLN A 304 0.70 -7.57 -6.25
CA GLN A 304 0.07 -6.46 -5.54
C GLN A 304 -0.98 -5.78 -6.42
N MET A 305 -2.12 -5.47 -5.82
CA MET A 305 -3.21 -4.76 -6.48
C MET A 305 -2.77 -3.37 -6.88
N ALA A 306 -2.94 -3.02 -8.17
CA ALA A 306 -2.67 -1.68 -8.68
C ALA A 306 -3.73 -0.69 -8.18
N THR A 307 -3.31 0.52 -7.83
CA THR A 307 -4.22 1.60 -7.42
C THR A 307 -4.59 2.55 -8.56
N ASN A 308 -3.84 2.52 -9.66
CA ASN A 308 -4.08 3.32 -10.85
C ASN A 308 -4.86 2.51 -11.90
N GLN A 309 -6.04 3.00 -12.29
CA GLN A 309 -6.92 2.34 -13.27
C GLN A 309 -6.25 2.14 -14.64
N ALA A 310 -5.38 3.08 -15.05
CA ALA A 310 -4.68 3.00 -16.33
C ALA A 310 -3.72 1.79 -16.39
N THR A 311 -3.30 1.25 -15.25
CA THR A 311 -2.46 0.06 -15.17
C THR A 311 -3.16 -1.18 -15.74
N LEU A 312 -4.49 -1.26 -15.63
CA LEU A 312 -5.24 -2.41 -16.18
C LEU A 312 -5.05 -2.55 -17.69
N GLY A 313 -4.86 -1.43 -18.42
CA GLY A 313 -4.58 -1.44 -19.85
C GLY A 313 -3.18 -1.97 -20.24
N THR A 314 -2.28 -2.14 -19.26
CA THR A 314 -0.91 -2.61 -19.47
C THR A 314 -0.67 -4.05 -18.99
N LEU A 315 -1.64 -4.62 -18.26
CA LEU A 315 -1.53 -5.95 -17.65
C LEU A 315 -2.22 -7.03 -18.49
N PRO A 316 -1.66 -8.24 -18.57
CA PRO A 316 -2.39 -9.41 -19.03
C PRO A 316 -3.62 -9.68 -18.16
N GLN A 317 -4.69 -10.21 -18.75
CA GLN A 317 -5.93 -10.54 -18.03
C GLN A 317 -5.67 -11.48 -16.84
N SER A 318 -4.78 -12.47 -17.00
CA SER A 318 -4.41 -13.38 -15.91
C SER A 318 -3.81 -12.64 -14.70
N VAL A 319 -2.98 -11.62 -14.93
CA VAL A 319 -2.40 -10.81 -13.84
C VAL A 319 -3.47 -9.96 -13.17
N ILE A 320 -4.42 -9.39 -13.95
CA ILE A 320 -5.57 -8.65 -13.40
C ILE A 320 -6.38 -9.52 -12.44
N GLU A 321 -6.59 -10.78 -12.80
CA GLU A 321 -7.26 -11.78 -11.95
C GLU A 321 -6.41 -12.14 -10.71
N GLU A 322 -5.12 -12.36 -10.91
CA GLU A 322 -4.16 -12.67 -9.83
C GLU A 322 -4.09 -11.58 -8.75
N ILE A 323 -4.18 -10.30 -9.14
CA ILE A 323 -4.16 -9.17 -8.20
C ILE A 323 -5.55 -8.79 -7.66
N GLY A 324 -6.60 -9.53 -8.03
CA GLY A 324 -7.96 -9.32 -7.52
C GLY A 324 -8.70 -8.13 -8.14
N LEU A 325 -8.35 -7.70 -9.36
CA LEU A 325 -8.98 -6.59 -10.07
C LEU A 325 -9.79 -7.02 -11.30
N ALA A 326 -10.17 -8.30 -11.41
CA ALA A 326 -11.04 -8.77 -12.47
C ALA A 326 -12.41 -8.08 -12.46
N ASP A 327 -12.90 -7.72 -11.28
CA ASP A 327 -14.09 -6.90 -11.07
C ASP A 327 -13.74 -5.76 -10.07
N PRO A 328 -13.29 -4.60 -10.56
CA PRO A 328 -12.91 -3.48 -9.68
C PRO A 328 -14.07 -2.91 -8.84
N ALA A 329 -15.34 -3.17 -9.21
CA ALA A 329 -16.49 -2.71 -8.42
C ALA A 329 -16.55 -3.39 -7.03
N GLN A 330 -15.90 -4.51 -6.84
CA GLN A 330 -15.77 -5.16 -5.53
C GLN A 330 -15.00 -4.30 -4.51
N LEU A 331 -14.18 -3.37 -4.97
CA LEU A 331 -13.49 -2.42 -4.07
C LEU A 331 -14.50 -1.54 -3.31
N ASP A 332 -15.63 -1.18 -3.92
CA ASP A 332 -16.62 -0.29 -3.31
C ASP A 332 -17.31 -0.94 -2.08
N THR A 333 -17.28 -2.26 -1.99
CA THR A 333 -17.83 -3.03 -0.86
C THR A 333 -16.76 -3.58 0.07
N SER A 334 -15.50 -3.31 -0.22
CA SER A 334 -14.38 -3.75 0.60
C SER A 334 -14.20 -2.90 1.85
N ILE A 335 -13.71 -3.51 2.90
CA ILE A 335 -13.51 -2.89 4.21
C ILE A 335 -12.01 -2.61 4.38
N PRO A 336 -11.58 -1.34 4.35
CA PRO A 336 -10.17 -1.02 4.55
C PRO A 336 -9.72 -1.36 5.97
N THR A 337 -8.60 -2.05 6.09
CA THR A 337 -7.99 -2.37 7.39
C THR A 337 -7.64 -1.09 8.14
N GLN A 338 -7.95 -1.05 9.43
CA GLN A 338 -7.76 0.11 10.30
C GLN A 338 -7.03 -0.29 11.59
N ILE A 339 -6.48 0.70 12.28
CA ILE A 339 -6.13 0.60 13.68
C ILE A 339 -7.31 1.16 14.49
N PRO A 340 -8.03 0.35 15.25
CA PRO A 340 -9.15 0.83 16.06
C PRO A 340 -8.66 1.74 17.20
N ALA A 341 -9.53 2.63 17.69
CA ALA A 341 -9.18 3.59 18.74
C ALA A 341 -8.74 2.90 20.05
N ASN A 342 -9.26 1.71 20.33
CA ASN A 342 -8.94 0.90 21.50
C ASN A 342 -7.98 -0.27 21.17
N TYR A 343 -6.99 -0.04 20.29
CA TYR A 343 -6.12 -1.10 19.76
C TYR A 343 -5.35 -1.86 20.86
N ASP A 344 -4.96 -1.21 21.94
CA ASP A 344 -4.30 -1.87 23.08
C ASP A 344 -5.19 -2.97 23.68
N GLN A 345 -6.51 -2.74 23.73
CA GLN A 345 -7.49 -3.73 24.16
C GLN A 345 -7.57 -4.90 23.16
N TRP A 346 -7.50 -4.61 21.87
CA TRP A 346 -7.45 -5.63 20.81
C TRP A 346 -6.22 -6.54 20.98
N GLN A 347 -5.05 -5.95 21.18
CA GLN A 347 -3.82 -6.71 21.39
C GLN A 347 -3.92 -7.62 22.62
N LYS A 348 -4.46 -7.11 23.72
CA LYS A 348 -4.66 -7.91 24.94
C LYS A 348 -5.62 -9.08 24.70
N ILE A 349 -6.78 -8.83 24.11
CA ILE A 349 -7.78 -9.87 23.80
C ILE A 349 -7.19 -10.90 22.82
N TRP A 350 -6.44 -10.46 21.82
CA TRP A 350 -5.80 -11.35 20.86
C TRP A 350 -4.77 -12.27 21.52
N GLN A 351 -3.95 -11.72 22.40
CA GLN A 351 -3.01 -12.52 23.20
C GLN A 351 -3.73 -13.57 24.07
N GLU A 352 -4.87 -13.22 24.66
CA GLU A 352 -5.69 -14.16 25.42
C GLU A 352 -6.30 -15.25 24.53
N ILE A 353 -6.67 -14.94 23.28
CA ILE A 353 -7.19 -15.90 22.29
C ILE A 353 -6.07 -16.86 21.86
N THR A 354 -4.91 -16.36 21.50
CA THR A 354 -3.83 -17.19 20.95
C THR A 354 -3.16 -18.08 22.00
N SER A 355 -3.14 -17.65 23.27
CA SER A 355 -2.57 -18.39 24.40
C SER A 355 -3.54 -19.36 25.08
N ALA A 356 -4.85 -19.29 24.84
CA ALA A 356 -5.85 -20.20 25.43
C ALA A 356 -5.76 -21.59 24.82
#